data_5b5edbb4f6538aff62d04568ce132cb3
#
_entry.id   5b5edbb4f6538aff62d04568ce132cb3
#
_cell.length_a   1.000
_cell.length_b   1.000
_cell.length_c   1.000
_cell.angle_alpha   90.00
_cell.angle_beta   90.00
_cell.angle_gamma   90.00
#
_symmetry.space_group_name_H-M   'P 1'
#
loop_
_entity.id
_entity.type
_entity.pdbx_description
1 polymer ?
#
loop_
_entity_poly.entity_id
_entity_poly.type
_entity_poly.pdbx_seq_one_letter_code
_entity_poly.pdbx_strand_id
1 'polypeptide(L)'
;WPASVSGKWLSKIVVRNKVHDGEKMMGQSYRMPCEPVAPGSTVPNENMCIIESMPVKSLITFPKSGLTHSLNDKLKLNGKAWAGDLKVKEMYVSIKKRTTWEKANVNKPLNKTAWQTWEASVKFPQKGYYEVWARATDSNGKMQPIILPGWNPRGYLNNACHRIAVQVV
;
A
#
# COMPACT_ATOMS: atom_id res chain seq x y z
N TRP A 1 -0.24 -2.75 -10.52
CA TRP A 1 0.61 -3.67 -11.29
C TRP A 1 1.83 -2.91 -11.83
N PRO A 2 2.99 -3.56 -12.00
CA PRO A 2 4.15 -2.94 -12.62
C PRO A 2 3.86 -2.50 -14.06
N ALA A 3 4.56 -1.47 -14.53
CA ALA A 3 4.42 -0.99 -15.92
C ALA A 3 4.71 -2.06 -16.98
N SER A 4 5.43 -3.13 -16.62
CA SER A 4 5.74 -4.28 -17.48
C SER A 4 4.51 -5.02 -18.02
N VAL A 5 3.35 -4.90 -17.36
CA VAL A 5 2.09 -5.49 -17.84
C VAL A 5 1.28 -4.55 -18.74
N SER A 6 1.77 -3.34 -18.97
CA SER A 6 1.14 -2.34 -19.83
C SER A 6 1.77 -2.39 -21.24
N GLY A 7 1.25 -3.27 -22.09
CA GLY A 7 1.70 -3.39 -23.48
C GLY A 7 1.14 -2.26 -24.37
N LYS A 8 2.01 -1.66 -25.19
CA LYS A 8 1.63 -0.71 -26.26
C LYS A 8 2.07 -1.26 -27.60
N TRP A 9 1.41 -0.85 -28.67
CA TRP A 9 1.75 -1.28 -30.04
C TRP A 9 1.80 -2.81 -30.18
N LEU A 10 0.85 -3.48 -29.52
CA LEU A 10 0.80 -4.94 -29.48
C LEU A 10 0.53 -5.50 -30.87
N SER A 11 1.45 -6.31 -31.38
CA SER A 11 1.32 -7.02 -32.67
C SER A 11 1.23 -8.54 -32.51
N LYS A 12 1.76 -9.08 -31.38
CA LYS A 12 1.78 -10.54 -31.14
C LYS A 12 1.84 -10.84 -29.66
N ILE A 13 1.06 -11.82 -29.21
CA ILE A 13 1.15 -12.43 -27.89
C ILE A 13 1.62 -13.87 -28.07
N VAL A 14 2.66 -14.26 -27.32
CA VAL A 14 3.19 -15.62 -27.31
C VAL A 14 3.12 -16.17 -25.90
N VAL A 15 2.32 -17.24 -25.73
CA VAL A 15 2.28 -17.99 -24.49
C VAL A 15 3.41 -19.02 -24.48
N ARG A 16 4.17 -19.05 -23.40
CA ARG A 16 5.35 -19.91 -23.26
C ARG A 16 5.24 -20.72 -21.98
N ASN A 17 5.90 -21.86 -21.93
CA ASN A 17 6.01 -22.73 -20.76
C ASN A 17 7.25 -22.49 -19.90
N LYS A 18 7.90 -21.33 -20.06
CA LYS A 18 9.08 -20.91 -19.29
C LYS A 18 8.96 -19.45 -18.86
N VAL A 19 9.64 -19.11 -17.80
CA VAL A 19 9.74 -17.71 -17.31
C VAL A 19 10.27 -16.80 -18.41
N HIS A 20 9.75 -15.59 -18.47
CA HIS A 20 10.19 -14.60 -19.42
C HIS A 20 11.69 -14.30 -19.25
N ASP A 21 12.42 -14.40 -20.35
CA ASP A 21 13.88 -14.24 -20.44
C ASP A 21 14.30 -13.01 -21.28
N GLY A 22 13.38 -12.10 -21.51
CA GLY A 22 13.67 -10.84 -22.21
C GLY A 22 14.49 -9.88 -21.37
N GLU A 23 15.11 -8.91 -22.05
CA GLU A 23 15.85 -7.83 -21.40
C GLU A 23 14.98 -7.13 -20.36
N LYS A 24 15.56 -6.78 -19.21
CA LYS A 24 14.88 -6.18 -18.05
C LYS A 24 13.85 -7.07 -17.33
N MET A 25 13.69 -8.32 -17.74
CA MET A 25 12.84 -9.30 -17.04
C MET A 25 13.66 -10.38 -16.33
N MET A 26 14.98 -10.29 -16.42
CA MET A 26 15.94 -11.21 -15.80
C MET A 26 16.65 -10.56 -14.60
N GLY A 27 17.39 -11.37 -13.86
CA GLY A 27 18.15 -10.94 -12.69
C GLY A 27 17.20 -10.38 -11.60
N GLN A 28 17.48 -9.17 -11.13
CA GLN A 28 16.73 -8.53 -10.07
C GLN A 28 15.55 -7.65 -10.54
N SER A 29 15.32 -7.55 -11.86
CA SER A 29 14.26 -6.70 -12.41
C SER A 29 12.88 -7.30 -12.11
N TYR A 30 11.96 -6.46 -11.61
CA TYR A 30 10.59 -6.83 -11.21
C TYR A 30 10.54 -8.02 -10.22
N ARG A 31 11.56 -8.09 -9.36
CA ARG A 31 11.68 -9.09 -8.30
C ARG A 31 11.97 -8.42 -6.96
N MET A 32 11.71 -9.12 -5.90
CA MET A 32 12.00 -8.71 -4.54
C MET A 32 12.70 -9.85 -3.79
N PRO A 33 13.44 -9.59 -2.71
CA PRO A 33 13.96 -10.66 -1.88
C PRO A 33 12.86 -11.59 -1.43
N CYS A 34 13.07 -12.91 -1.53
CA CYS A 34 12.11 -13.93 -1.10
C CYS A 34 11.90 -13.88 0.41
N GLU A 35 12.97 -13.59 1.15
CA GLU A 35 12.96 -13.43 2.60
C GLU A 35 13.36 -11.99 2.99
N PRO A 36 12.92 -11.50 4.15
CA PRO A 36 13.33 -10.19 4.66
C PRO A 36 14.85 -10.11 4.85
N VAL A 37 15.46 -9.06 4.33
CA VAL A 37 16.90 -8.80 4.44
C VAL A 37 17.19 -7.48 5.13
N ALA A 38 18.36 -7.35 5.74
CA ALA A 38 18.79 -6.10 6.36
C ALA A 38 19.05 -5.01 5.31
N PRO A 39 18.87 -3.72 5.65
CA PRO A 39 19.19 -2.61 4.74
C PRO A 39 20.66 -2.66 4.27
N GLY A 40 20.88 -2.45 2.98
CA GLY A 40 22.19 -2.48 2.36
C GLY A 40 22.72 -3.88 2.01
N SER A 41 21.99 -4.95 2.30
CA SER A 41 22.39 -6.32 1.94
C SER A 41 22.50 -6.51 0.42
N THR A 42 23.51 -7.26 -0.02
CA THR A 42 23.55 -7.80 -1.39
C THR A 42 22.72 -9.07 -1.43
N VAL A 43 21.73 -9.11 -2.32
CA VAL A 43 20.84 -10.28 -2.47
C VAL A 43 21.21 -10.99 -3.78
N PRO A 44 21.64 -12.26 -3.74
CA PRO A 44 21.89 -13.06 -4.95
C PRO A 44 20.62 -13.22 -5.79
N ASN A 45 20.77 -13.39 -7.10
CA ASN A 45 19.61 -13.49 -8.02
C ASN A 45 18.69 -14.67 -7.72
N GLU A 46 19.22 -15.78 -7.25
CA GLU A 46 18.49 -17.00 -6.86
C GLU A 46 17.57 -16.75 -5.65
N ASN A 47 17.89 -15.76 -4.82
CA ASN A 47 17.11 -15.36 -3.65
C ASN A 47 16.11 -14.22 -3.95
N MET A 48 15.90 -13.91 -5.22
CA MET A 48 14.97 -12.89 -5.69
C MET A 48 13.71 -13.52 -6.28
N CYS A 49 12.58 -13.30 -5.65
CA CYS A 49 11.27 -13.82 -6.05
C CYS A 49 10.59 -12.91 -7.08
N ILE A 50 9.94 -13.53 -8.06
CA ILE A 50 9.12 -12.84 -9.05
C ILE A 50 7.91 -12.20 -8.35
N ILE A 51 7.59 -10.97 -8.72
CA ILE A 51 6.41 -10.28 -8.23
C ILE A 51 5.19 -10.79 -9.00
N GLU A 52 4.35 -11.58 -8.34
CA GLU A 52 3.14 -12.15 -8.94
C GLU A 52 1.91 -11.29 -8.67
N SER A 53 1.75 -10.80 -7.44
CA SER A 53 0.61 -9.98 -7.04
C SER A 53 1.02 -8.84 -6.12
N MET A 54 0.12 -7.88 -5.90
CA MET A 54 0.36 -6.75 -5.00
C MET A 54 -0.12 -7.07 -3.58
N PRO A 55 0.66 -6.75 -2.54
CA PRO A 55 0.20 -6.86 -1.17
C PRO A 55 -0.91 -5.85 -0.89
N VAL A 56 -1.67 -6.09 0.18
CA VAL A 56 -2.66 -5.15 0.68
C VAL A 56 -2.01 -3.81 0.99
N LYS A 57 -2.61 -2.73 0.48
CA LYS A 57 -2.16 -1.35 0.70
C LYS A 57 -3.33 -0.38 0.72
N SER A 58 -3.16 0.72 1.46
CA SER A 58 -4.06 1.87 1.43
C SER A 58 -3.29 3.18 1.39
N LEU A 59 -3.93 4.21 0.83
CA LEU A 59 -3.44 5.57 0.80
C LEU A 59 -4.55 6.51 1.29
N ILE A 60 -4.19 7.53 2.06
CA ILE A 60 -5.02 8.69 2.32
C ILE A 60 -4.84 9.63 1.11
N THR A 61 -5.92 9.91 0.39
CA THR A 61 -5.88 10.79 -0.77
C THR A 61 -6.43 12.18 -0.46
N PHE A 62 -7.17 12.29 0.62
CA PHE A 62 -7.68 13.56 1.16
C PHE A 62 -7.79 13.45 2.70
N PRO A 63 -7.40 14.49 3.42
CA PRO A 63 -6.71 15.70 2.96
C PRO A 63 -5.23 15.43 2.59
N LYS A 64 -4.56 16.44 2.06
CA LYS A 64 -3.10 16.40 1.87
C LYS A 64 -2.38 16.54 3.20
N SER A 65 -1.18 15.97 3.29
CA SER A 65 -0.29 16.13 4.44
C SER A 65 0.12 17.61 4.63
N GLY A 66 0.28 18.03 5.88
CA GLY A 66 0.60 19.43 6.23
C GLY A 66 -0.62 20.32 6.44
N LEU A 67 -1.82 19.72 6.54
CA LEU A 67 -3.07 20.45 6.80
C LEU A 67 -3.05 21.13 8.17
N THR A 68 -3.57 22.35 8.24
CA THR A 68 -4.04 22.98 9.49
C THR A 68 -5.54 22.74 9.66
N HIS A 69 -5.97 22.29 10.83
CA HIS A 69 -7.35 21.89 11.12
C HIS A 69 -7.85 22.44 12.44
N SER A 70 -9.12 22.81 12.51
CA SER A 70 -9.76 23.29 13.73
C SER A 70 -10.02 22.15 14.71
N LEU A 71 -9.72 22.35 16.01
CA LEU A 71 -9.98 21.37 17.07
C LEU A 71 -11.47 21.01 17.17
N ASN A 72 -12.36 21.96 16.91
CA ASN A 72 -13.80 21.77 17.09
C ASN A 72 -14.46 20.93 15.99
N ASP A 73 -13.78 20.72 14.89
CA ASP A 73 -14.31 20.05 13.73
C ASP A 73 -13.87 18.59 13.64
N LYS A 74 -14.67 17.77 12.96
CA LYS A 74 -14.24 16.43 12.54
C LYS A 74 -13.46 16.51 11.25
N LEU A 75 -12.27 15.96 11.23
CA LEU A 75 -11.49 15.82 10.00
C LEU A 75 -12.04 14.65 9.19
N LYS A 76 -12.55 14.94 7.99
CA LYS A 76 -12.95 13.92 7.00
C LYS A 76 -11.71 13.38 6.28
N LEU A 77 -11.66 12.08 6.11
CA LEU A 77 -10.59 11.36 5.44
C LEU A 77 -11.17 10.54 4.30
N ASN A 78 -10.55 10.60 3.15
CA ASN A 78 -10.86 9.73 2.02
C ASN A 78 -9.60 9.07 1.49
N GLY A 79 -9.76 7.87 0.94
CA GLY A 79 -8.63 7.16 0.40
C GLY A 79 -8.97 6.06 -0.58
N LYS A 80 -7.91 5.41 -1.05
CA LYS A 80 -7.96 4.24 -1.92
C LYS A 80 -7.25 3.08 -1.24
N ALA A 81 -7.74 1.87 -1.48
CA ALA A 81 -7.12 0.65 -0.99
C ALA A 81 -7.24 -0.47 -2.01
N TRP A 82 -6.30 -1.40 -1.99
CA TRP A 82 -6.26 -2.56 -2.88
C TRP A 82 -5.51 -3.71 -2.23
N ALA A 83 -5.66 -4.92 -2.75
CA ALA A 83 -5.03 -6.13 -2.25
C ALA A 83 -4.67 -7.12 -3.38
N GLY A 84 -4.17 -6.63 -4.51
CA GLY A 84 -3.81 -7.47 -5.66
C GLY A 84 -4.99 -8.31 -6.15
N ASP A 85 -4.86 -9.62 -6.07
CA ASP A 85 -5.90 -10.59 -6.46
C ASP A 85 -6.98 -10.81 -5.40
N LEU A 86 -6.77 -10.27 -4.20
CA LEU A 86 -7.70 -10.30 -3.08
C LEU A 86 -8.52 -9.01 -3.01
N LYS A 87 -9.44 -8.94 -2.03
CA LYS A 87 -10.21 -7.73 -1.70
C LYS A 87 -9.71 -7.14 -0.40
N VAL A 88 -9.85 -5.83 -0.26
CA VAL A 88 -9.73 -5.19 1.05
C VAL A 88 -10.98 -5.50 1.85
N LYS A 89 -10.80 -6.18 2.98
CA LYS A 89 -11.87 -6.57 3.90
C LYS A 89 -12.19 -5.47 4.90
N GLU A 90 -11.16 -4.84 5.45
CA GLU A 90 -11.30 -3.84 6.49
C GLU A 90 -10.29 -2.71 6.32
N MET A 91 -10.72 -1.52 6.74
CA MET A 91 -9.92 -0.32 6.82
C MET A 91 -9.94 0.25 8.23
N TYR A 92 -8.81 0.77 8.66
CA TYR A 92 -8.64 1.40 9.96
C TYR A 92 -7.84 2.69 9.85
N VAL A 93 -8.13 3.63 10.74
CA VAL A 93 -7.39 4.88 10.90
C VAL A 93 -6.93 5.04 12.34
N SER A 94 -5.85 5.78 12.57
CA SER A 94 -5.32 6.07 13.90
C SER A 94 -4.74 7.47 13.96
N ILE A 95 -5.03 8.19 15.05
CA ILE A 95 -4.44 9.49 15.40
C ILE A 95 -3.54 9.38 16.64
N LYS A 96 -3.50 8.23 17.30
CA LYS A 96 -2.79 8.00 18.57
C LYS A 96 -1.53 7.17 18.36
N LYS A 97 -0.58 7.67 17.59
CA LYS A 97 0.72 7.02 17.35
C LYS A 97 0.62 5.50 17.09
N ARG A 98 -0.43 5.06 16.37
CA ARG A 98 -0.66 3.66 16.00
C ARG A 98 -1.09 2.72 17.14
N THR A 99 -1.41 3.23 18.32
CA THR A 99 -1.81 2.41 19.47
C THR A 99 -3.30 2.05 19.47
N THR A 100 -4.14 2.94 18.97
CA THR A 100 -5.59 2.72 18.87
C THR A 100 -6.03 2.92 17.41
N TRP A 101 -6.78 1.95 16.90
CA TRP A 101 -7.27 1.94 15.54
C TRP A 101 -8.81 2.00 15.52
N GLU A 102 -9.35 2.94 14.79
CA GLU A 102 -10.79 3.10 14.58
C GLU A 102 -11.15 2.57 13.19
N LYS A 103 -12.25 1.84 13.10
CA LYS A 103 -12.71 1.26 11.84
C LYS A 103 -13.19 2.36 10.91
N ALA A 104 -12.76 2.29 9.66
CA ALA A 104 -13.19 3.15 8.57
C ALA A 104 -14.20 2.42 7.67
N ASN A 105 -15.03 3.15 6.96
CA ASN A 105 -15.94 2.59 5.97
C ASN A 105 -15.18 2.30 4.67
N VAL A 106 -15.23 1.06 4.19
CA VAL A 106 -14.64 0.66 2.91
C VAL A 106 -15.75 0.21 1.95
N ASN A 107 -15.77 0.80 0.77
CA ASN A 107 -16.78 0.50 -0.24
C ASN A 107 -16.43 -0.79 -1.00
N LYS A 108 -17.44 -1.44 -1.55
CA LYS A 108 -17.22 -2.58 -2.45
C LYS A 108 -16.46 -2.12 -3.69
N PRO A 109 -15.52 -2.93 -4.21
CA PRO A 109 -14.84 -2.60 -5.46
C PRO A 109 -15.81 -2.66 -6.63
N LEU A 110 -15.59 -1.82 -7.63
CA LEU A 110 -16.40 -1.80 -8.86
C LEU A 110 -16.31 -3.14 -9.62
N ASN A 111 -15.13 -3.76 -9.60
CA ASN A 111 -14.86 -5.09 -10.15
C ASN A 111 -13.69 -5.73 -9.38
N LYS A 112 -13.33 -6.97 -9.70
CA LYS A 112 -12.30 -7.76 -8.99
C LYS A 112 -10.94 -7.05 -8.89
N THR A 113 -10.57 -6.26 -9.88
CA THR A 113 -9.26 -5.61 -9.97
C THR A 113 -9.29 -4.11 -9.70
N ALA A 114 -10.47 -3.55 -9.41
CA ALA A 114 -10.62 -2.13 -9.10
C ALA A 114 -10.15 -1.81 -7.68
N TRP A 115 -9.62 -0.61 -7.50
CA TRP A 115 -9.38 -0.06 -6.18
C TRP A 115 -10.69 0.16 -5.43
N GLN A 116 -10.66 -0.07 -4.13
CA GLN A 116 -11.76 0.24 -3.23
C GLN A 116 -11.58 1.64 -2.66
N THR A 117 -12.63 2.43 -2.65
CA THR A 117 -12.64 3.70 -1.93
C THR A 117 -12.95 3.45 -0.47
N TRP A 118 -12.42 4.29 0.39
CA TRP A 118 -12.73 4.27 1.81
C TRP A 118 -12.85 5.69 2.37
N GLU A 119 -13.58 5.82 3.46
CA GLU A 119 -13.81 7.08 4.16
C GLU A 119 -13.82 6.88 5.67
N ALA A 120 -13.40 7.91 6.38
CA ALA A 120 -13.45 7.99 7.84
C ALA A 120 -13.61 9.44 8.30
N SER A 121 -13.91 9.62 9.57
CA SER A 121 -13.87 10.92 10.24
C SER A 121 -13.21 10.76 11.59
N VAL A 122 -12.24 11.61 11.90
CA VAL A 122 -11.53 11.60 13.18
C VAL A 122 -11.74 12.92 13.94
N LYS A 123 -11.72 12.84 15.28
CA LYS A 123 -11.69 14.01 16.17
C LYS A 123 -10.37 14.01 16.93
N PHE A 124 -9.82 15.20 17.13
CA PHE A 124 -8.60 15.37 17.90
C PHE A 124 -8.93 15.73 19.35
N PRO A 125 -8.21 15.21 20.34
CA PRO A 125 -8.50 15.47 21.75
C PRO A 125 -8.05 16.85 22.23
N GLN A 126 -7.04 17.44 21.58
CA GLN A 126 -6.47 18.74 21.93
C GLN A 126 -5.70 19.34 20.75
N LYS A 127 -5.32 20.60 20.86
CA LYS A 127 -4.43 21.29 19.90
C LYS A 127 -3.05 20.62 19.88
N GLY A 128 -2.40 20.64 18.72
CA GLY A 128 -1.05 20.08 18.57
C GLY A 128 -0.81 19.42 17.24
N TYR A 129 0.35 18.79 17.09
CA TYR A 129 0.74 18.04 15.91
C TYR A 129 0.30 16.58 16.01
N TYR A 130 -0.32 16.09 14.94
CA TYR A 130 -0.78 14.71 14.82
C TYR A 130 -0.31 14.06 13.52
N GLU A 131 -0.05 12.77 13.61
CA GLU A 131 0.05 11.91 12.44
C GLU A 131 -1.23 11.07 12.33
N VAL A 132 -1.94 11.19 11.23
CA VAL A 132 -3.11 10.37 10.92
C VAL A 132 -2.66 9.22 10.02
N TRP A 133 -2.86 8.01 10.48
CA TRP A 133 -2.42 6.77 9.83
C TRP A 133 -3.60 6.01 9.26
N ALA A 134 -3.39 5.33 8.13
CA ALA A 134 -4.36 4.42 7.53
C ALA A 134 -3.76 3.03 7.35
N ARG A 135 -4.57 2.00 7.62
CA ARG A 135 -4.19 0.59 7.51
C ARG A 135 -5.32 -0.24 6.93
N ALA A 136 -5.03 -1.03 5.90
CA ALA A 136 -5.94 -1.98 5.29
C ALA A 136 -5.64 -3.42 5.76
N THR A 137 -6.67 -4.26 5.77
CA THR A 137 -6.60 -5.71 5.94
C THR A 137 -7.26 -6.37 4.74
N ASP A 138 -6.64 -7.38 4.16
CA ASP A 138 -7.19 -8.13 3.04
C ASP A 138 -8.19 -9.22 3.47
N SER A 139 -8.78 -9.90 2.49
CA SER A 139 -9.77 -10.97 2.72
C SER A 139 -9.20 -12.21 3.41
N ASN A 140 -7.88 -12.40 3.42
CA ASN A 140 -7.20 -13.47 4.14
C ASN A 140 -6.75 -13.06 5.55
N GLY A 141 -7.06 -11.81 5.96
CA GLY A 141 -6.70 -11.29 7.29
C GLY A 141 -5.29 -10.72 7.37
N LYS A 142 -4.54 -10.63 6.27
CA LYS A 142 -3.22 -10.01 6.26
C LYS A 142 -3.36 -8.50 6.31
N MET A 143 -2.70 -7.87 7.28
CA MET A 143 -2.70 -6.43 7.48
C MET A 143 -1.50 -5.76 6.84
N GLN A 144 -1.67 -4.49 6.45
CA GLN A 144 -0.53 -3.63 6.12
C GLN A 144 0.42 -3.53 7.31
N PRO A 145 1.72 -3.71 7.11
CA PRO A 145 2.71 -3.45 8.13
C PRO A 145 2.82 -1.95 8.39
N ILE A 146 3.10 -1.57 9.62
CA ILE A 146 3.37 -0.16 9.96
C ILE A 146 4.66 0.31 9.29
N ILE A 147 5.68 -0.54 9.36
CA ILE A 147 6.98 -0.39 8.70
C ILE A 147 7.22 -1.65 7.89
N LEU A 148 7.90 -1.56 6.77
CA LEU A 148 8.26 -2.74 6.00
C LEU A 148 9.13 -3.68 6.84
N PRO A 149 8.84 -4.99 6.83
CA PRO A 149 9.57 -5.96 7.64
C PRO A 149 11.01 -6.22 7.16
N GLY A 150 11.33 -5.84 5.94
CA GLY A 150 12.64 -6.01 5.35
C GLY A 150 12.97 -4.92 4.35
N TRP A 151 14.21 -4.93 3.86
CA TRP A 151 14.67 -4.01 2.84
C TRP A 151 14.46 -4.60 1.45
N ASN A 152 14.04 -3.74 0.51
CA ASN A 152 13.90 -4.10 -0.89
C ASN A 152 14.81 -3.19 -1.73
N PRO A 153 15.89 -3.72 -2.31
CA PRO A 153 16.86 -2.92 -3.04
C PRO A 153 16.30 -2.22 -4.28
N ARG A 154 15.17 -2.68 -4.78
CA ARG A 154 14.46 -2.08 -5.93
C ARG A 154 13.25 -1.24 -5.53
N GLY A 155 12.86 -1.24 -4.26
CA GLY A 155 11.73 -0.47 -3.75
C GLY A 155 10.35 -0.94 -4.21
N TYR A 156 10.23 -2.12 -4.80
CA TYR A 156 8.94 -2.65 -5.24
C TYR A 156 8.04 -3.02 -4.06
N LEU A 157 6.72 -2.97 -4.30
CA LEU A 157 5.69 -3.46 -3.39
C LEU A 157 5.70 -2.83 -1.98
N ASN A 158 6.20 -1.60 -1.85
CA ASN A 158 6.11 -0.90 -0.58
C ASN A 158 4.66 -0.76 -0.14
N ASN A 159 4.28 -1.55 0.87
CA ASN A 159 2.94 -1.54 1.44
C ASN A 159 2.88 -1.06 2.90
N ALA A 160 3.91 -0.39 3.40
CA ALA A 160 3.85 0.25 4.71
C ALA A 160 2.63 1.18 4.83
N CYS A 161 2.08 1.32 6.03
CA CYS A 161 0.96 2.19 6.32
C CYS A 161 1.23 3.63 5.84
N HIS A 162 0.25 4.23 5.19
CA HIS A 162 0.32 5.63 4.80
C HIS A 162 -0.05 6.54 5.96
N ARG A 163 0.59 7.70 6.04
CA ARG A 163 0.30 8.71 7.05
C ARG A 163 0.31 10.12 6.46
N ILE A 164 -0.43 11.01 7.09
CA ILE A 164 -0.42 12.45 6.83
C ILE A 164 -0.18 13.22 8.12
N ALA A 165 0.47 14.37 8.01
CA ALA A 165 0.67 15.31 9.11
C ALA A 165 -0.51 16.28 9.20
N VAL A 166 -0.98 16.57 10.42
CA VAL A 166 -2.06 17.50 10.71
C VAL A 166 -1.67 18.39 11.88
N GLN A 167 -1.72 19.70 11.69
CA GLN A 167 -1.58 20.68 12.77
C GLN A 167 -2.98 21.07 13.23
N VAL A 168 -3.32 20.75 14.47
CA VAL A 168 -4.61 21.13 15.09
C VAL A 168 -4.45 22.44 15.85
N VAL A 169 -5.31 23.42 15.55
CA VAL A 169 -5.31 24.76 16.13
C VAL A 169 -6.61 25.10 16.87
#